data_54bfc11b2085fa82b596dd56e73bf597
#
_entry.id   54bfc11b2085fa82b596dd56e73bf597
#
_cell.length_a   1.000
_cell.length_b   1.000
_cell.length_c   1.000
_cell.angle_alpha   90.00
_cell.angle_beta   90.00
_cell.angle_gamma   90.00
#
_symmetry.space_group_name_H-M   'P 1'
#
loop_
_entity.id
_entity.type
_entity.pdbx_description
1 polymer ?
#
loop_
_entity_poly.entity_id
_entity_poly.type
_entity_poly.pdbx_seq_one_letter_code
_entity_poly.pdbx_strand_id
1 'polypeptide(L)'
;HSRAEDGGRNAQYREKYDLAVSRAVANLSSLSEFCMPFVKTGGYFIPYKASGLDEEIHAGKKAIRILGGQVENIFHTTIPDTDMERCFVFVKKMAATPEEYPRKAGTATKKPLGLKEK
;
A
#
# COMPACT_ATOMS: atom_id res chain seq x y z
N HIS A 1 18.74 6.42 8.47
CA HIS A 1 18.46 5.83 7.16
C HIS A 1 18.03 4.37 7.31
N SER A 2 16.77 4.10 7.24
CA SER A 2 16.26 2.75 7.46
C SER A 2 15.33 2.32 6.34
N ARG A 3 15.11 1.02 6.24
CA ARG A 3 14.15 0.48 5.29
C ARG A 3 12.73 0.79 5.77
N ALA A 4 11.77 0.82 4.82
CA ALA A 4 10.38 1.08 5.16
C ALA A 4 9.84 0.09 6.20
N GLU A 5 10.23 -1.19 6.06
CA GLU A 5 9.79 -2.22 7.01
C GLU A 5 10.23 -1.89 8.44
N ASP A 6 11.46 -1.42 8.59
CA ASP A 6 11.98 -1.07 9.91
C ASP A 6 11.25 0.14 10.49
N GLY A 7 11.00 1.16 9.64
CA GLY A 7 10.23 2.33 10.04
C GLY A 7 8.81 1.97 10.46
N GLY A 8 8.15 1.07 9.70
CA GLY A 8 6.80 0.65 9.99
C GLY A 8 6.67 -0.16 11.29
N ARG A 9 7.78 -0.70 11.78
CA ARG A 9 7.79 -1.44 13.06
C ARG A 9 8.16 -0.54 14.24
N ASN A 10 8.62 0.67 13.97
CA ASN A 10 9.04 1.60 15.01
C ASN A 10 7.82 2.34 15.56
N ALA A 11 7.58 2.23 16.86
CA ALA A 11 6.42 2.83 17.52
C ALA A 11 6.33 4.34 17.31
N GLN A 12 7.45 5.03 17.05
CA GLN A 12 7.44 6.46 16.77
C GLN A 12 6.77 6.80 15.44
N TYR A 13 6.84 5.90 14.47
CA TYR A 13 6.33 6.16 13.12
C TYR A 13 5.10 5.35 12.79
N ARG A 14 4.90 4.24 13.50
CA ARG A 14 3.81 3.31 13.19
C ARG A 14 2.45 3.94 13.47
N GLU A 15 1.60 3.90 12.44
CA GLU A 15 0.21 4.40 12.54
C GLU A 15 0.09 5.82 13.08
N LYS A 16 0.99 6.69 12.66
CA LYS A 16 1.00 8.09 13.07
C LYS A 16 0.60 9.05 11.98
N TYR A 17 0.49 8.58 10.74
CA TYR A 17 0.27 9.46 9.61
C TYR A 17 -1.15 9.37 9.07
N ASP A 18 -1.72 10.53 8.71
CA ASP A 18 -3.05 10.59 8.11
C ASP A 18 -3.05 10.07 6.69
N LEU A 19 -1.92 10.18 6.02
CA LEU A 19 -1.83 9.93 4.59
C LEU A 19 -0.47 9.38 4.23
N ALA A 20 -0.46 8.33 3.42
CA ALA A 20 0.75 7.82 2.79
C ALA A 20 0.49 7.76 1.28
N VAL A 21 1.31 8.44 0.51
CA VAL A 21 1.20 8.46 -0.95
C VAL A 21 2.48 7.88 -1.52
N SER A 22 2.36 6.98 -2.49
CA SER A 22 3.53 6.36 -3.07
C SER A 22 3.30 6.00 -4.52
N ARG A 23 4.34 6.16 -5.34
CA ARG A 23 4.34 5.66 -6.70
C ARG A 23 4.45 4.14 -6.64
N ALA A 24 3.60 3.46 -7.39
CA ALA A 24 3.57 1.99 -7.38
C ALA A 24 4.67 1.44 -8.29
N VAL A 25 5.90 1.41 -7.78
CA VAL A 25 7.06 0.88 -8.49
C VAL A 25 7.32 -0.58 -8.17
N ALA A 26 6.72 -1.07 -7.09
CA ALA A 26 6.81 -2.47 -6.69
C ALA A 26 5.43 -3.10 -6.82
N ASN A 27 5.36 -4.40 -6.59
CA ASN A 27 4.08 -5.11 -6.52
C ASN A 27 3.20 -4.45 -5.46
N LEU A 28 1.92 -4.25 -5.75
CA LEU A 28 1.02 -3.56 -4.82
C LEU A 28 0.94 -4.23 -3.46
N SER A 29 0.95 -5.56 -3.41
CA SER A 29 0.93 -6.29 -2.13
C SER A 29 2.15 -5.93 -1.29
N SER A 30 3.32 -5.91 -1.91
CA SER A 30 4.57 -5.55 -1.22
C SER A 30 4.55 -4.09 -0.78
N LEU A 31 4.11 -3.20 -1.68
CA LEU A 31 4.02 -1.77 -1.39
C LEU A 31 3.06 -1.49 -0.25
N SER A 32 1.94 -2.19 -0.22
CA SER A 32 0.95 -2.04 0.85
C SER A 32 1.54 -2.44 2.19
N GLU A 33 2.32 -3.50 2.22
CA GLU A 33 2.98 -3.92 3.47
C GLU A 33 4.00 -2.90 3.95
N PHE A 34 4.65 -2.18 3.01
CA PHE A 34 5.60 -1.11 3.37
C PHE A 34 4.89 0.13 3.89
N CYS A 35 3.75 0.48 3.32
CA CYS A 35 3.11 1.78 3.56
C CYS A 35 1.96 1.76 4.56
N MET A 36 1.14 0.72 4.55
CA MET A 36 -0.02 0.66 5.44
C MET A 36 0.32 0.77 6.92
N PRO A 37 1.44 0.19 7.41
CA PRO A 37 1.78 0.33 8.84
C PRO A 37 1.99 1.76 9.31
N PHE A 38 2.30 2.70 8.40
CA PHE A 38 2.47 4.11 8.77
C PHE A 38 1.15 4.85 8.91
N VAL A 39 0.08 4.34 8.32
CA VAL A 39 -1.21 5.04 8.26
C VAL A 39 -2.02 4.75 9.50
N LYS A 40 -2.53 5.79 10.16
CA LYS A 40 -3.40 5.62 11.31
C LYS A 40 -4.79 5.17 10.86
N THR A 41 -5.55 4.55 11.75
CA THR A 41 -6.94 4.18 11.48
C THR A 41 -7.73 5.44 11.11
N GLY A 42 -8.45 5.37 10.00
CA GLY A 42 -9.17 6.52 9.46
C GLY A 42 -8.39 7.29 8.42
N GLY A 43 -7.08 7.05 8.30
CA GLY A 43 -6.26 7.68 7.28
C GLY A 43 -6.31 6.95 5.95
N TYR A 44 -5.51 7.40 5.01
CA TYR A 44 -5.50 6.84 3.65
C TYR A 44 -4.11 6.50 3.17
N PHE A 45 -4.03 5.42 2.41
CA PHE A 45 -2.88 5.06 1.62
C PHE A 45 -3.28 5.21 0.15
N ILE A 46 -2.52 5.99 -0.61
CA ILE A 46 -2.86 6.29 -2.00
C ILE A 46 -1.68 5.93 -2.91
N PRO A 47 -1.62 4.68 -3.38
CA PRO A 47 -0.65 4.31 -4.40
C PRO A 47 -1.11 4.83 -5.76
N TYR A 48 -0.16 5.19 -6.63
CA TYR A 48 -0.50 5.63 -7.97
C TYR A 48 0.49 5.09 -9.00
N LYS A 49 0.01 4.93 -10.23
CA LYS A 49 0.78 4.37 -11.31
C LYS A 49 0.26 4.89 -12.66
N ALA A 50 1.10 4.83 -13.67
CA ALA A 50 0.72 5.30 -15.01
C ALA A 50 -0.38 4.42 -15.63
N SER A 51 -0.30 3.10 -15.45
CA SER A 51 -1.29 2.17 -16.00
C SER A 51 -1.15 0.81 -15.33
N GLY A 52 -2.11 -0.07 -15.53
CA GLY A 52 -2.04 -1.44 -15.06
C GLY A 52 -2.30 -1.64 -13.56
N LEU A 53 -2.62 -0.55 -12.85
CA LEU A 53 -2.83 -0.65 -11.41
C LEU A 53 -4.10 -1.41 -11.05
N ASP A 54 -5.13 -1.37 -11.91
CA ASP A 54 -6.37 -2.09 -11.64
C ASP A 54 -6.13 -3.59 -11.48
N GLU A 55 -5.27 -4.16 -12.32
CA GLU A 55 -4.95 -5.58 -12.21
C GLU A 55 -4.18 -5.89 -10.93
N GLU A 56 -3.23 -5.01 -10.58
CA GLU A 56 -2.48 -5.15 -9.35
C GLU A 56 -3.39 -5.06 -8.13
N ILE A 57 -4.39 -4.18 -8.18
CA ILE A 57 -5.34 -4.03 -7.08
C ILE A 57 -6.12 -5.32 -6.87
N HIS A 58 -6.58 -5.92 -7.95
CA HIS A 58 -7.31 -7.18 -7.84
C HIS A 58 -6.47 -8.23 -7.13
N ALA A 59 -5.20 -8.35 -7.52
CA ALA A 59 -4.28 -9.28 -6.87
C ALA A 59 -3.92 -8.87 -5.45
N GLY A 60 -3.84 -7.56 -5.19
CA GLY A 60 -3.41 -7.02 -3.90
C GLY A 60 -4.51 -6.80 -2.88
N LYS A 61 -5.78 -6.97 -3.26
CA LYS A 61 -6.91 -6.71 -2.36
C LYS A 61 -6.82 -7.48 -1.06
N LYS A 62 -6.40 -8.73 -1.14
CA LYS A 62 -6.30 -9.57 0.05
C LYS A 62 -5.22 -9.04 0.99
N ALA A 63 -4.09 -8.62 0.43
CA ALA A 63 -3.01 -8.02 1.22
C ALA A 63 -3.48 -6.75 1.92
N ILE A 64 -4.17 -5.89 1.19
CA ILE A 64 -4.70 -4.64 1.74
C ILE A 64 -5.63 -4.93 2.91
N ARG A 65 -6.50 -5.92 2.75
CA ARG A 65 -7.44 -6.30 3.82
C ARG A 65 -6.71 -6.83 5.04
N ILE A 66 -5.70 -7.69 4.83
CA ILE A 66 -4.89 -8.22 5.93
C ILE A 66 -4.24 -7.09 6.72
N LEU A 67 -3.82 -6.04 6.02
CA LEU A 67 -3.12 -4.90 6.64
C LEU A 67 -4.06 -3.87 7.26
N GLY A 68 -5.37 -4.13 7.24
CA GLY A 68 -6.34 -3.25 7.87
C GLY A 68 -6.98 -2.24 6.94
N GLY A 69 -6.79 -2.36 5.64
CA GLY A 69 -7.30 -1.42 4.67
C GLY A 69 -8.47 -1.92 3.85
N GLN A 70 -9.11 -0.99 3.15
CA GLN A 70 -10.17 -1.29 2.21
C GLN A 70 -10.05 -0.33 1.02
N VAL A 71 -10.09 -0.86 -0.18
CA VAL A 71 -10.10 -0.04 -1.38
C VAL A 71 -11.45 0.68 -1.46
N GLU A 72 -11.41 2.00 -1.38
CA GLU A 72 -12.61 2.81 -1.35
C GLU A 72 -12.97 3.36 -2.72
N ASN A 73 -11.95 3.74 -3.48
CA ASN A 73 -12.17 4.31 -4.80
C ASN A 73 -10.93 4.16 -5.65
N ILE A 74 -11.13 4.14 -6.97
CA ILE A 74 -10.04 4.11 -7.95
C ILE A 74 -10.30 5.28 -8.89
N PHE A 75 -9.33 6.17 -9.01
CA PHE A 75 -9.46 7.38 -9.79
C PHE A 75 -8.48 7.38 -10.96
N HIS A 76 -9.02 7.53 -12.18
CA HIS A 76 -8.22 7.61 -13.40
C HIS A 76 -8.23 9.04 -13.90
N THR A 77 -7.06 9.55 -14.25
CA THR A 77 -6.96 10.90 -14.79
C THR A 77 -5.86 10.97 -15.84
N THR A 78 -5.96 11.97 -16.70
CA THR A 78 -4.93 12.24 -17.69
C THR A 78 -4.24 13.54 -17.28
N ILE A 79 -2.92 13.54 -17.33
CA ILE A 79 -2.17 14.75 -17.00
C ILE A 79 -2.41 15.77 -18.11
N PRO A 80 -2.81 17.02 -17.77
CA PRO A 80 -3.07 18.04 -18.76
C PRO A 80 -1.92 18.23 -19.74
N ASP A 81 -2.27 18.45 -21.02
CA ASP A 81 -1.33 18.69 -22.11
C ASP A 81 -0.42 17.51 -22.45
N THR A 82 -0.79 16.30 -22.01
CA THR A 82 -0.06 15.09 -22.33
C THR A 82 -1.03 13.96 -22.60
N ASP A 83 -0.52 12.83 -23.13
CA ASP A 83 -1.31 11.61 -23.26
C ASP A 83 -1.08 10.70 -22.05
N MET A 84 -0.41 11.20 -21.04
CA MET A 84 -0.07 10.38 -19.87
C MET A 84 -1.24 10.22 -18.93
N GLU A 85 -1.57 8.97 -18.64
CA GLU A 85 -2.62 8.63 -17.69
C GLU A 85 -2.02 8.32 -16.33
N ARG A 86 -2.81 8.56 -15.29
CA ARG A 86 -2.46 8.20 -13.92
C ARG A 86 -3.66 7.54 -13.27
N CYS A 87 -3.38 6.48 -12.53
CA CYS A 87 -4.39 5.75 -11.79
C CYS A 87 -4.04 5.85 -10.30
N PHE A 88 -4.97 6.40 -9.53
CA PHE A 88 -4.80 6.55 -8.08
C PHE A 88 -5.79 5.64 -7.38
N VAL A 89 -5.33 4.92 -6.37
CA VAL A 89 -6.19 4.06 -5.57
C VAL A 89 -6.31 4.66 -4.17
N PHE A 90 -7.53 4.85 -3.72
CA PHE A 90 -7.79 5.36 -2.38
C PHE A 90 -8.08 4.20 -1.46
N VAL A 91 -7.12 3.86 -0.61
CA VAL A 91 -7.24 2.78 0.37
C VAL A 91 -7.43 3.41 1.74
N LYS A 92 -8.59 3.19 2.35
CA LYS A 92 -8.85 3.69 3.68
C LYS A 92 -8.36 2.71 4.72
N LYS A 93 -7.68 3.20 5.75
CA LYS A 93 -7.26 2.39 6.88
C LYS A 93 -8.44 2.19 7.81
N MET A 94 -9.02 1.01 7.78
CA MET A 94 -10.24 0.71 8.53
C MET A 94 -9.96 0.20 9.94
N ALA A 95 -8.82 -0.46 10.11
CA ALA A 95 -8.44 -1.06 11.39
C ALA A 95 -6.93 -1.04 11.54
N ALA A 96 -6.46 -1.21 12.75
CA ALA A 96 -5.02 -1.25 13.01
C ALA A 96 -4.37 -2.39 12.25
N THR A 97 -3.20 -2.13 11.68
CA THR A 97 -2.41 -3.18 11.04
C THR A 97 -1.93 -4.15 12.11
N PRO A 98 -2.10 -5.48 11.88
CA PRO A 98 -1.63 -6.45 12.86
C PRO A 98 -0.14 -6.27 13.18
N GLU A 99 0.23 -6.55 14.41
CA GLU A 99 1.59 -6.30 14.90
C GLU A 99 2.66 -7.08 14.13
N GLU A 100 2.31 -8.20 13.55
CA GLU A 100 3.26 -9.00 12.78
C GLU A 100 3.69 -8.32 11.47
N TYR A 101 3.00 -7.26 11.06
CA TYR A 101 3.33 -6.54 9.84
C TYR A 101 3.89 -5.15 10.15
N PRO A 102 4.86 -4.63 9.38
CA PRO A 102 5.49 -5.33 8.26
C PRO A 102 6.36 -6.46 8.74
N ARG A 103 6.45 -7.50 7.92
CA ARG A 103 7.32 -8.63 8.23
C ARG A 103 8.79 -8.22 8.11
N LYS A 104 9.67 -9.12 8.50
CA LYS A 104 11.10 -8.90 8.43
C LYS A 104 11.50 -8.33 7.06
N ALA A 105 12.48 -7.43 7.07
CA ALA A 105 12.98 -6.78 5.86
C ALA A 105 13.26 -7.80 4.74
N GLY A 106 12.77 -7.48 3.55
CA GLY A 106 12.91 -8.32 2.37
C GLY A 106 11.81 -9.36 2.18
N THR A 107 11.05 -9.69 3.22
CA THR A 107 10.00 -10.72 3.12
C THR A 107 8.84 -10.27 2.23
N ALA A 108 8.45 -9.00 2.34
CA ALA A 108 7.33 -8.48 1.55
C ALA A 108 7.60 -8.59 0.05
N THR A 109 8.84 -8.40 -0.36
CA THR A 109 9.22 -8.50 -1.76
C THR A 109 9.30 -9.95 -2.22
N LYS A 110 9.86 -10.82 -1.40
CA LYS A 110 10.02 -12.23 -1.75
C LYS A 110 8.72 -13.01 -1.68
N LYS A 111 7.88 -12.70 -0.70
CA LYS A 111 6.62 -13.40 -0.45
C LYS A 111 5.49 -12.42 -0.25
N PRO A 112 5.02 -11.75 -1.31
CA PRO A 112 3.95 -10.76 -1.18
C PRO A 112 2.71 -11.37 -0.54
N LEU A 113 2.05 -10.58 0.31
CA LEU A 113 0.84 -11.03 0.99
C LEU A 113 -0.28 -11.28 -0.01
N GLY A 114 -1.11 -12.24 0.30
CA GLY A 114 -2.30 -12.52 -0.48
C GLY A 114 -2.08 -13.32 -1.76
N LEU A 115 -0.82 -13.55 -2.14
CA LEU A 115 -0.53 -14.40 -3.28
C LEU A 115 -0.57 -15.85 -2.84
N LYS A 116 -1.11 -16.70 -3.71
CA LYS A 116 -1.16 -18.14 -3.41
C LYS A 116 0.23 -18.71 -3.47
N GLU A 117 0.55 -19.52 -2.48
CA GLU A 117 1.76 -20.33 -2.52
C GLU A 117 1.40 -21.66 -3.16
N LYS A 118 2.35 -22.18 -3.86
CA LYS A 118 2.19 -23.51 -4.47
C LYS A 118 3.05 -24.51 -3.78
#